data_875981f43c50ab6d9a1770cef36aa455
#
_entry.id   875981f43c50ab6d9a1770cef36aa455
#
_cell.length_a   1.000
_cell.length_b   1.000
_cell.length_c   1.000
_cell.angle_alpha   90.00
_cell.angle_beta   90.00
_cell.angle_gamma   90.00
#
_symmetry.space_group_name_H-M   'P 1'
#
loop_
_entity.id
_entity.type
_entity.pdbx_description
1 polymer ?
#
loop_
_entity_poly.entity_id
_entity_poly.type
_entity_poly.pdbx_seq_one_letter_code
_entity_poly.pdbx_strand_id
1 'polypeptide(L)'
;MHNLIIFLAALWLAAGPVHAEVYELPPEGYDVIGSVSTITARYEDTLVDIARRHGLGYYDLVKANPDVNVWLPGEGTEIVLPSRFVLPPGPRNGLVLNLAEYRMYYFPEPVPGRPAYVYTYPMSIGRMDWETPLGKTKIVAMAKDPAWYPPQSVREEHAAEGDPLPRVVPPGPANPLGTRALRLGLPGYLIHGTNRPAGVGMRVSHGCVRMFPEDIEFLFEHIRVSTPVRIINVPVKIGWDGDRLVAEVHPLLESSQPLAEETLEHLEQLDADVNLPPPDPDSKDPLTHVTEQFVVATAERAGQLDWDLVEELVWRADGIPAAVGTRIKNAATGAAFE
;
A
#
# COMPACT_ATOMS: atom_id res chain seq x y z
N MET A 1 -29.79 39.93 41.59
CA MET A 1 -29.96 38.63 40.90
C MET A 1 -29.38 38.78 39.48
N HIS A 2 -28.14 38.33 39.24
CA HIS A 2 -27.46 38.44 37.94
C HIS A 2 -27.50 37.06 37.29
N ASN A 3 -28.24 36.94 36.19
CA ASN A 3 -28.27 35.75 35.41
C ASN A 3 -27.01 35.68 34.53
N LEU A 4 -26.14 34.71 34.83
CA LEU A 4 -24.97 34.38 34.02
C LEU A 4 -25.42 33.42 32.90
N ILE A 5 -25.49 33.92 31.67
CA ILE A 5 -25.76 33.09 30.48
C ILE A 5 -24.43 32.53 30.02
N ILE A 6 -24.23 31.22 30.24
CA ILE A 6 -23.07 30.48 29.72
C ILE A 6 -23.39 30.10 28.26
N PHE A 7 -22.69 30.74 27.31
CA PHE A 7 -22.66 30.33 25.92
C PHE A 7 -21.74 29.11 25.78
N LEU A 8 -22.34 27.92 25.62
CA LEU A 8 -21.63 26.74 25.13
C LEU A 8 -21.38 26.94 23.64
N ALA A 9 -20.15 27.31 23.28
CA ALA A 9 -19.68 27.25 21.90
C ALA A 9 -19.49 25.76 21.51
N ALA A 10 -20.42 25.22 20.76
CA ALA A 10 -20.22 23.92 20.11
C ALA A 10 -19.08 24.06 19.10
N LEU A 11 -17.93 23.49 19.43
CA LEU A 11 -16.82 23.36 18.48
C LEU A 11 -17.25 22.34 17.42
N TRP A 12 -17.69 22.81 16.27
CA TRP A 12 -17.83 21.99 15.08
C TRP A 12 -16.40 21.67 14.60
N LEU A 13 -15.91 20.45 14.92
CA LEU A 13 -14.77 19.87 14.24
C LEU A 13 -15.24 19.63 12.80
N ALA A 14 -14.93 20.58 11.91
CA ALA A 14 -14.99 20.32 10.48
C ALA A 14 -14.01 19.20 10.20
N ALA A 15 -14.50 18.00 9.89
CA ALA A 15 -13.69 16.95 9.30
C ALA A 15 -13.17 17.51 7.97
N GLY A 16 -11.92 17.98 7.98
CA GLY A 16 -11.20 18.32 6.75
C GLY A 16 -11.05 17.05 5.88
N PRO A 17 -10.76 17.21 4.59
CA PRO A 17 -10.49 16.06 3.73
C PRO A 17 -9.41 15.20 4.39
N VAL A 18 -9.72 13.92 4.58
CA VAL A 18 -8.77 12.95 5.12
C VAL A 18 -7.68 12.80 4.07
N HIS A 19 -6.50 13.30 4.40
CA HIS A 19 -5.28 13.09 3.64
C HIS A 19 -4.65 11.78 4.10
N ALA A 20 -3.67 11.27 3.34
CA ALA A 20 -2.82 10.15 3.67
C ALA A 20 -2.69 9.88 5.17
N GLU A 21 -2.84 8.64 5.58
CA GLU A 21 -2.52 8.29 6.96
C GLU A 21 -1.02 8.46 7.19
N VAL A 22 -0.68 9.20 8.23
CA VAL A 22 0.70 9.50 8.60
C VAL A 22 1.02 8.89 9.96
N TYR A 23 2.14 8.19 10.02
CA TYR A 23 2.62 7.55 11.22
C TYR A 23 4.05 8.01 11.53
N GLU A 24 4.35 8.21 12.80
CA GLU A 24 5.72 8.32 13.24
C GLU A 24 6.41 6.95 13.04
N LEU A 25 7.61 6.96 12.48
CA LEU A 25 8.37 5.73 12.34
C LEU A 25 8.72 5.18 13.72
N PRO A 26 8.50 3.88 13.95
CA PRO A 26 8.89 3.27 15.21
C PRO A 26 10.41 3.32 15.38
N PRO A 27 10.92 3.20 16.61
CA PRO A 27 12.36 3.11 16.86
C PRO A 27 13.04 2.04 16.01
N GLU A 28 14.33 2.18 15.78
CA GLU A 28 15.12 1.18 15.05
C GLU A 28 14.95 -0.21 15.65
N GLY A 29 14.77 -1.21 14.77
CA GLY A 29 14.46 -2.59 15.14
C GLY A 29 13.00 -2.87 15.45
N TYR A 30 12.10 -1.91 15.18
CA TYR A 30 10.65 -2.11 15.22
C TYR A 30 10.04 -1.79 13.86
N ASP A 31 8.96 -2.52 13.52
CA ASP A 31 8.44 -2.55 12.15
C ASP A 31 6.94 -2.34 12.07
N VAL A 32 6.24 -2.15 13.19
CA VAL A 32 4.79 -2.06 13.22
C VAL A 32 4.34 -0.63 13.45
N ILE A 33 3.38 -0.17 12.63
CA ILE A 33 2.74 1.14 12.73
C ILE A 33 1.22 1.01 12.78
N GLY A 34 0.57 2.04 13.29
CA GLY A 34 -0.90 2.11 13.35
C GLY A 34 -1.56 1.16 14.34
N SER A 35 -2.86 1.05 14.23
CA SER A 35 -3.68 0.21 15.11
C SER A 35 -4.96 -0.23 14.41
N VAL A 36 -5.50 -1.38 14.75
CA VAL A 36 -6.84 -1.80 14.35
C VAL A 36 -7.86 -1.08 15.23
N SER A 37 -8.92 -0.58 14.62
CA SER A 37 -10.03 0.05 15.31
C SER A 37 -11.37 -0.36 14.70
N THR A 38 -12.48 0.02 15.32
CA THR A 38 -13.82 -0.19 14.79
C THR A 38 -14.57 1.13 14.73
N ILE A 39 -15.47 1.24 13.75
CA ILE A 39 -16.46 2.32 13.66
C ILE A 39 -17.85 1.74 13.47
N THR A 40 -18.85 2.55 13.68
CA THR A 40 -20.25 2.20 13.39
C THR A 40 -20.66 2.81 12.06
N ALA A 41 -21.16 1.97 11.13
CA ALA A 41 -21.65 2.41 9.83
C ALA A 41 -22.89 3.28 9.97
N ARG A 42 -23.03 4.29 9.11
CA ARG A 42 -24.21 5.14 8.97
C ARG A 42 -25.12 4.58 7.88
N TYR A 43 -26.35 5.05 7.83
CA TYR A 43 -27.33 4.58 6.85
C TYR A 43 -26.85 4.73 5.39
N GLU A 44 -26.21 5.87 5.08
CA GLU A 44 -25.73 6.20 3.72
C GLU A 44 -24.35 5.61 3.37
N ASP A 45 -23.69 4.96 4.31
CA ASP A 45 -22.32 4.45 4.09
C ASP A 45 -22.32 3.22 3.16
N THR A 46 -21.26 3.19 2.32
CA THR A 46 -20.76 1.96 1.70
C THR A 46 -19.38 1.63 2.27
N LEU A 47 -18.91 0.38 2.18
CA LEU A 47 -17.53 0.06 2.58
C LEU A 47 -16.51 0.84 1.73
N VAL A 48 -16.84 1.16 0.48
CA VAL A 48 -15.99 1.97 -0.41
C VAL A 48 -15.81 3.40 0.12
N ASP A 49 -16.90 4.03 0.58
CA ASP A 49 -16.85 5.37 1.16
C ASP A 49 -16.12 5.39 2.50
N ILE A 50 -16.35 4.37 3.33
CA ILE A 50 -15.63 4.19 4.60
C ILE A 50 -14.14 4.00 4.33
N ALA A 51 -13.76 3.12 3.40
CA ALA A 51 -12.37 2.89 3.02
C ALA A 51 -11.68 4.21 2.66
N ARG A 52 -12.25 4.98 1.73
CA ARG A 52 -11.70 6.26 1.30
C ARG A 52 -11.57 7.26 2.45
N ARG A 53 -12.57 7.36 3.35
CA ARG A 53 -12.52 8.27 4.51
C ARG A 53 -11.41 7.93 5.51
N HIS A 54 -10.97 6.67 5.53
CA HIS A 54 -9.98 6.17 6.48
C HIS A 54 -8.66 5.75 5.82
N GLY A 55 -8.33 6.28 4.64
CA GLY A 55 -7.06 6.00 3.95
C GLY A 55 -6.82 4.51 3.68
N LEU A 56 -7.90 3.74 3.49
CA LEU A 56 -7.90 2.30 3.21
C LEU A 56 -8.35 2.03 1.77
N GLY A 57 -7.90 0.92 1.21
CA GLY A 57 -8.32 0.45 -0.10
C GLY A 57 -9.56 -0.45 0.01
N TYR A 58 -10.17 -0.71 -1.15
CA TYR A 58 -11.34 -1.61 -1.26
C TYR A 58 -11.09 -2.97 -0.59
N TYR A 59 -9.99 -3.64 -0.98
CA TYR A 59 -9.70 -4.98 -0.44
C TYR A 59 -9.29 -4.96 1.03
N ASP A 60 -8.68 -3.90 1.53
CA ASP A 60 -8.37 -3.77 2.96
C ASP A 60 -9.67 -3.92 3.78
N LEU A 61 -10.70 -3.18 3.38
CA LEU A 61 -11.93 -3.14 4.16
C LEU A 61 -12.81 -4.37 3.94
N VAL A 62 -12.89 -4.87 2.71
CA VAL A 62 -13.70 -6.07 2.39
C VAL A 62 -13.15 -7.31 3.08
N LYS A 63 -11.84 -7.49 3.10
CA LYS A 63 -11.20 -8.65 3.77
C LYS A 63 -11.30 -8.59 5.29
N ALA A 64 -11.20 -7.39 5.85
CA ALA A 64 -11.35 -7.20 7.30
C ALA A 64 -12.82 -7.35 7.78
N ASN A 65 -13.80 -7.32 6.85
CA ASN A 65 -15.23 -7.37 7.14
C ASN A 65 -15.95 -8.34 6.18
N PRO A 66 -15.62 -9.63 6.17
CA PRO A 66 -16.09 -10.58 5.15
C PRO A 66 -17.62 -10.80 5.16
N ASP A 67 -18.26 -10.61 6.31
CA ASP A 67 -19.71 -10.82 6.50
C ASP A 67 -20.52 -9.55 6.24
N VAL A 68 -19.88 -8.42 5.91
CA VAL A 68 -20.56 -7.14 5.69
C VAL A 68 -20.81 -6.91 4.20
N ASN A 69 -22.03 -6.52 3.86
CA ASN A 69 -22.36 -6.15 2.48
C ASN A 69 -21.63 -4.86 2.08
N VAL A 70 -20.87 -4.93 0.98
CA VAL A 70 -20.00 -3.83 0.52
C VAL A 70 -20.77 -2.55 0.23
N TRP A 71 -21.98 -2.68 -0.36
CA TRP A 71 -22.78 -1.55 -0.83
C TRP A 71 -23.84 -1.11 0.16
N LEU A 72 -24.22 -1.99 1.07
CA LEU A 72 -25.26 -1.76 2.08
C LEU A 72 -24.84 -2.41 3.41
N PRO A 73 -23.83 -1.87 4.09
CA PRO A 73 -23.40 -2.41 5.39
C PRO A 73 -24.52 -2.37 6.43
N GLY A 74 -25.45 -1.43 6.31
CA GLY A 74 -26.55 -1.21 7.26
C GLY A 74 -26.15 -0.28 8.41
N GLU A 75 -27.11 0.56 8.81
CA GLU A 75 -26.93 1.47 9.95
C GLU A 75 -26.68 0.69 11.25
N GLY A 76 -25.69 1.10 12.02
CA GLY A 76 -25.34 0.45 13.28
C GLY A 76 -24.38 -0.73 13.15
N THR A 77 -24.03 -1.19 11.96
CA THR A 77 -23.06 -2.26 11.76
C THR A 77 -21.66 -1.83 12.21
N GLU A 78 -21.00 -2.65 13.01
CA GLU A 78 -19.60 -2.45 13.35
C GLU A 78 -18.70 -2.81 12.17
N ILE A 79 -17.79 -1.89 11.80
CA ILE A 79 -16.85 -2.04 10.71
C ILE A 79 -15.44 -1.98 11.26
N VAL A 80 -14.67 -3.04 11.03
CA VAL A 80 -13.25 -3.12 11.38
C VAL A 80 -12.44 -2.27 10.40
N LEU A 81 -11.62 -1.36 10.92
CA LEU A 81 -10.64 -0.57 10.17
C LEU A 81 -9.25 -1.15 10.40
N PRO A 82 -8.65 -1.85 9.41
CA PRO A 82 -7.35 -2.49 9.54
C PRO A 82 -6.18 -1.51 9.31
N SER A 83 -6.16 -0.40 10.06
CA SER A 83 -5.13 0.66 9.96
C SER A 83 -3.86 0.33 10.76
N ARG A 84 -3.50 -0.95 10.87
CA ARG A 84 -2.25 -1.44 11.45
C ARG A 84 -1.45 -2.17 10.38
N PHE A 85 -0.15 -1.86 10.26
CA PHE A 85 0.68 -2.39 9.19
C PHE A 85 2.04 -2.82 9.70
N VAL A 86 2.58 -3.91 9.16
CA VAL A 86 4.01 -4.23 9.23
C VAL A 86 4.69 -3.48 8.08
N LEU A 87 5.71 -2.70 8.37
CA LEU A 87 6.45 -1.96 7.36
C LEU A 87 7.11 -2.92 6.33
N PRO A 88 7.15 -2.55 5.04
CA PRO A 88 7.76 -3.39 4.02
C PRO A 88 9.26 -3.56 4.28
N PRO A 89 9.83 -4.73 3.93
CA PRO A 89 11.25 -5.01 4.14
C PRO A 89 12.15 -4.10 3.30
N GLY A 90 13.39 -3.90 3.77
CA GLY A 90 14.44 -3.15 3.10
C GLY A 90 14.46 -1.65 3.43
N PRO A 91 15.16 -0.83 2.64
CA PRO A 91 15.42 0.58 2.97
C PRO A 91 14.15 1.42 3.09
N ARG A 92 14.06 2.23 4.14
CA ARG A 92 12.96 3.18 4.42
C ARG A 92 13.28 4.54 3.79
N ASN A 93 13.25 4.61 2.46
CA ASN A 93 13.50 5.84 1.71
C ASN A 93 12.64 5.90 0.45
N GLY A 94 12.21 7.10 0.06
CA GLY A 94 11.39 7.32 -1.13
C GLY A 94 10.05 6.59 -1.09
N LEU A 95 9.64 6.02 -2.21
CA LEU A 95 8.39 5.26 -2.35
C LEU A 95 8.65 3.76 -2.34
N VAL A 96 7.83 3.02 -1.60
CA VAL A 96 7.76 1.56 -1.65
C VAL A 96 6.33 1.18 -1.99
N LEU A 97 6.12 0.56 -3.14
CA LEU A 97 4.84 0.06 -3.60
C LEU A 97 4.81 -1.45 -3.38
N ASN A 98 3.99 -1.93 -2.45
CA ASN A 98 3.81 -3.36 -2.27
C ASN A 98 2.51 -3.79 -2.97
N LEU A 99 2.66 -4.50 -4.07
CA LEU A 99 1.53 -4.87 -4.92
C LEU A 99 0.58 -5.85 -4.23
N ALA A 100 1.12 -6.79 -3.44
CA ALA A 100 0.33 -7.81 -2.74
C ALA A 100 -0.69 -7.21 -1.75
N GLU A 101 -0.38 -6.05 -1.17
CA GLU A 101 -1.25 -5.36 -0.22
C GLU A 101 -2.00 -4.15 -0.81
N TYR A 102 -1.80 -3.85 -2.12
CA TYR A 102 -2.37 -2.67 -2.79
C TYR A 102 -2.07 -1.37 -2.05
N ARG A 103 -0.85 -1.25 -1.49
CA ARG A 103 -0.46 -0.13 -0.63
C ARG A 103 0.90 0.42 -1.00
N MET A 104 1.01 1.73 -0.93
CA MET A 104 2.24 2.49 -1.11
C MET A 104 2.64 3.13 0.21
N TYR A 105 3.94 3.13 0.48
CA TYR A 105 4.58 3.78 1.61
C TYR A 105 5.50 4.86 1.09
N TYR A 106 5.36 6.07 1.60
CA TYR A 106 6.30 7.17 1.33
C TYR A 106 7.11 7.47 2.58
N PHE A 107 8.41 7.34 2.46
CA PHE A 107 9.39 7.66 3.48
C PHE A 107 10.13 8.94 3.07
N PRO A 108 9.73 10.12 3.58
CA PRO A 108 10.43 11.37 3.31
C PRO A 108 11.87 11.32 3.80
N GLU A 109 12.71 12.19 3.24
CA GLU A 109 14.05 12.39 3.78
C GLU A 109 13.99 12.86 5.24
N PRO A 110 14.74 12.22 6.16
CA PRO A 110 14.71 12.60 7.56
C PRO A 110 15.20 14.04 7.75
N VAL A 111 14.51 14.80 8.61
CA VAL A 111 14.91 16.14 8.98
C VAL A 111 15.61 16.09 10.34
N PRO A 112 16.87 16.53 10.46
CA PRO A 112 17.59 16.49 11.72
C PRO A 112 16.82 17.15 12.87
N GLY A 113 16.71 16.44 14.01
CA GLY A 113 16.02 16.92 15.21
C GLY A 113 14.48 16.84 15.15
N ARG A 114 13.91 16.18 14.12
CA ARG A 114 12.48 15.90 14.03
C ARG A 114 12.24 14.41 13.98
N PRO A 115 11.11 13.92 14.49
CA PRO A 115 10.69 12.53 14.26
C PRO A 115 10.64 12.21 12.77
N ALA A 116 11.00 10.98 12.42
CA ALA A 116 10.82 10.49 11.06
C ALA A 116 9.40 9.94 10.91
N TYR A 117 8.82 10.12 9.73
CA TYR A 117 7.44 9.72 9.44
C TYR A 117 7.38 8.82 8.21
N VAL A 118 6.30 8.05 8.14
CA VAL A 118 5.87 7.33 6.94
C VAL A 118 4.43 7.70 6.63
N TYR A 119 4.16 7.95 5.35
CA TYR A 119 2.82 8.13 4.82
C TYR A 119 2.39 6.86 4.12
N THR A 120 1.15 6.43 4.32
CA THR A 120 0.61 5.26 3.62
C THR A 120 -0.58 5.63 2.76
N TYR A 121 -0.66 5.00 1.59
CA TYR A 121 -1.72 5.25 0.62
C TYR A 121 -2.21 3.94 0.04
N PRO A 122 -3.52 3.69 0.01
CA PRO A 122 -4.06 2.63 -0.81
C PRO A 122 -3.85 2.95 -2.30
N MET A 123 -3.67 1.92 -3.11
CA MET A 123 -3.44 2.09 -4.53
C MET A 123 -4.10 0.98 -5.34
N SER A 124 -4.50 1.29 -6.57
CA SER A 124 -4.85 0.27 -7.57
C SER A 124 -3.63 -0.08 -8.40
N ILE A 125 -3.58 -1.33 -8.82
CA ILE A 125 -2.51 -1.89 -9.65
C ILE A 125 -3.04 -2.44 -10.97
N GLY A 126 -2.13 -2.89 -11.84
CA GLY A 126 -2.45 -3.51 -13.11
C GLY A 126 -3.30 -4.77 -12.97
N ARG A 127 -4.19 -5.01 -13.95
CA ARG A 127 -4.91 -6.29 -14.13
C ARG A 127 -3.92 -7.40 -14.45
N MET A 128 -4.38 -8.67 -14.47
CA MET A 128 -3.51 -9.82 -14.73
C MET A 128 -2.83 -9.79 -16.10
N ASP A 129 -3.52 -9.23 -17.10
CA ASP A 129 -3.03 -9.05 -18.48
C ASP A 129 -2.26 -7.74 -18.71
N TRP A 130 -2.16 -6.90 -17.68
CA TRP A 130 -1.48 -5.60 -17.70
C TRP A 130 -0.74 -5.37 -16.38
N GLU A 131 0.26 -6.17 -16.10
CA GLU A 131 0.93 -6.15 -14.81
C GLU A 131 1.69 -4.85 -14.54
N THR A 132 1.74 -4.48 -13.26
CA THR A 132 2.64 -3.45 -12.76
C THR A 132 4.00 -4.12 -12.54
N PRO A 133 5.09 -3.67 -13.20
CA PRO A 133 6.38 -4.34 -13.12
C PRO A 133 7.01 -4.20 -11.75
N LEU A 134 7.71 -5.24 -11.31
CA LEU A 134 8.51 -5.22 -10.08
C LEU A 134 9.88 -4.57 -10.35
N GLY A 135 10.53 -4.07 -9.30
CA GLY A 135 11.91 -3.61 -9.35
C GLY A 135 12.14 -2.23 -8.76
N LYS A 136 13.31 -1.68 -9.04
CA LYS A 136 13.73 -0.35 -8.58
C LYS A 136 13.66 0.64 -9.73
N THR A 137 13.14 1.83 -9.44
CA THR A 137 13.05 2.95 -10.40
C THR A 137 13.08 4.27 -9.63
N LYS A 138 12.75 5.36 -10.29
CA LYS A 138 12.65 6.70 -9.68
C LYS A 138 11.56 7.52 -10.39
N ILE A 139 11.13 8.58 -9.75
CA ILE A 139 10.30 9.61 -10.39
C ILE A 139 11.17 10.39 -11.39
N VAL A 140 10.80 10.39 -12.67
CA VAL A 140 11.56 11.08 -13.73
C VAL A 140 10.88 12.35 -14.22
N ALA A 141 9.56 12.49 -14.02
CA ALA A 141 8.82 13.71 -14.34
C ALA A 141 7.53 13.78 -13.51
N MET A 142 7.02 14.98 -13.34
CA MET A 142 5.80 15.29 -12.62
C MET A 142 4.93 16.20 -13.47
N ALA A 143 3.63 15.94 -13.51
CA ALA A 143 2.68 16.75 -14.30
C ALA A 143 1.45 17.10 -13.48
N LYS A 144 1.09 18.39 -13.49
CA LYS A 144 -0.16 18.92 -12.98
C LYS A 144 -1.15 19.02 -14.14
N ASP A 145 -2.39 18.63 -13.90
CA ASP A 145 -3.46 18.62 -14.91
C ASP A 145 -2.99 17.98 -16.24
N PRO A 146 -2.54 16.70 -16.22
CA PRO A 146 -1.96 16.06 -17.39
C PRO A 146 -3.01 15.82 -18.48
N ALA A 147 -2.63 15.96 -19.76
CA ALA A 147 -3.37 15.32 -20.83
C ALA A 147 -3.01 13.83 -20.87
N TRP A 148 -3.99 12.97 -21.11
CA TRP A 148 -3.76 11.53 -21.28
C TRP A 148 -3.65 11.17 -22.77
N TYR A 149 -2.61 10.44 -23.09
CA TYR A 149 -2.37 9.87 -24.42
C TYR A 149 -2.51 8.35 -24.29
N PRO A 150 -3.73 7.79 -24.46
CA PRO A 150 -3.93 6.36 -24.29
C PRO A 150 -3.04 5.57 -25.26
N PRO A 151 -2.30 4.55 -24.75
CA PRO A 151 -1.52 3.65 -25.59
C PRO A 151 -2.37 3.05 -26.70
N GLN A 152 -1.74 2.61 -27.79
CA GLN A 152 -2.46 2.02 -28.92
C GLN A 152 -3.24 0.78 -28.49
N SER A 153 -2.63 -0.11 -27.72
CA SER A 153 -3.24 -1.32 -27.15
C SER A 153 -4.50 -1.03 -26.35
N VAL A 154 -4.47 -0.01 -25.47
CA VAL A 154 -5.65 0.43 -24.70
C VAL A 154 -6.76 0.98 -25.61
N ARG A 155 -6.39 1.72 -26.68
CA ARG A 155 -7.37 2.22 -27.65
C ARG A 155 -8.00 1.08 -28.47
N GLU A 156 -7.24 0.06 -28.80
CA GLU A 156 -7.71 -1.13 -29.53
C GLU A 156 -8.66 -1.95 -28.66
N GLU A 157 -8.33 -2.18 -27.38
CA GLU A 157 -9.20 -2.83 -26.41
C GLU A 157 -10.55 -2.12 -26.29
N HIS A 158 -10.55 -0.82 -26.01
CA HIS A 158 -11.76 -0.01 -25.90
C HIS A 158 -12.58 0.02 -27.21
N ALA A 159 -11.91 0.06 -28.37
CA ALA A 159 -12.61 0.01 -29.65
C ALA A 159 -13.30 -1.34 -29.87
N ALA A 160 -12.68 -2.44 -29.43
CA ALA A 160 -13.27 -3.77 -29.49
C ALA A 160 -14.50 -3.92 -28.58
N GLU A 161 -14.52 -3.19 -27.46
CA GLU A 161 -15.64 -3.11 -26.51
C GLU A 161 -16.75 -2.12 -26.94
N GLY A 162 -16.56 -1.41 -28.07
CA GLY A 162 -17.53 -0.45 -28.59
C GLY A 162 -17.46 0.95 -27.97
N ASP A 163 -16.43 1.24 -27.19
CA ASP A 163 -16.15 2.54 -26.53
C ASP A 163 -14.81 3.14 -27.02
N PRO A 164 -14.70 3.58 -28.28
CA PRO A 164 -13.43 4.00 -28.86
C PRO A 164 -12.88 5.26 -28.18
N LEU A 165 -11.65 5.19 -27.69
CA LEU A 165 -10.96 6.31 -27.06
C LEU A 165 -10.34 7.27 -28.10
N PRO A 166 -10.37 8.60 -27.84
CA PRO A 166 -9.67 9.58 -28.64
C PRO A 166 -8.14 9.40 -28.48
N ARG A 167 -7.37 9.94 -29.44
CA ARG A 167 -5.90 9.95 -29.34
C ARG A 167 -5.38 10.73 -28.16
N VAL A 168 -6.12 11.72 -27.69
CA VAL A 168 -5.77 12.59 -26.56
C VAL A 168 -7.03 12.86 -25.75
N VAL A 169 -6.97 12.61 -24.45
CA VAL A 169 -7.97 13.07 -23.49
C VAL A 169 -7.40 14.32 -22.78
N PRO A 170 -8.01 15.51 -22.96
CA PRO A 170 -7.52 16.73 -22.34
C PRO A 170 -7.62 16.67 -20.80
N PRO A 171 -6.95 17.57 -20.09
CA PRO A 171 -7.17 17.76 -18.66
C PRO A 171 -8.64 18.01 -18.33
N GLY A 172 -9.11 17.52 -17.21
CA GLY A 172 -10.48 17.74 -16.74
C GLY A 172 -11.10 16.53 -16.05
N PRO A 173 -12.35 16.64 -15.62
CA PRO A 173 -13.02 15.60 -14.80
C PRO A 173 -13.15 14.24 -15.50
N ALA A 174 -13.15 14.21 -16.82
CA ALA A 174 -13.23 12.97 -17.61
C ALA A 174 -11.88 12.30 -17.81
N ASN A 175 -10.77 12.95 -17.43
CA ASN A 175 -9.45 12.39 -17.62
C ASN A 175 -9.15 11.30 -16.57
N PRO A 176 -8.84 10.06 -17.00
CA PRO A 176 -8.59 8.96 -16.07
C PRO A 176 -7.30 9.11 -15.26
N LEU A 177 -6.36 10.00 -15.65
CA LEU A 177 -5.17 10.30 -14.86
C LEU A 177 -5.46 11.23 -13.66
N GLY A 178 -6.64 11.83 -13.60
CA GLY A 178 -6.95 12.83 -12.57
C GLY A 178 -6.12 14.10 -12.73
N THR A 179 -5.87 14.77 -11.60
CA THR A 179 -5.24 16.11 -11.56
C THR A 179 -3.71 16.08 -11.47
N ARG A 180 -3.12 14.94 -11.14
CA ARG A 180 -1.66 14.77 -10.94
C ARG A 180 -1.18 13.45 -11.51
N ALA A 181 0.02 13.47 -12.09
CA ALA A 181 0.72 12.28 -12.54
C ALA A 181 2.22 12.36 -12.25
N LEU A 182 2.80 11.28 -11.77
CA LEU A 182 4.21 11.06 -11.54
C LEU A 182 4.70 10.01 -12.53
N ARG A 183 5.61 10.36 -13.41
CA ARG A 183 6.18 9.42 -14.38
C ARG A 183 7.34 8.67 -13.74
N LEU A 184 7.29 7.34 -13.84
CA LEU A 184 8.37 6.45 -13.43
C LEU A 184 9.47 6.38 -14.50
N GLY A 185 10.68 6.01 -14.12
CA GLY A 185 11.75 5.65 -15.04
C GLY A 185 11.45 4.40 -15.86
N LEU A 186 10.35 3.72 -15.57
CA LEU A 186 9.82 2.60 -16.34
C LEU A 186 8.98 3.17 -17.51
N PRO A 187 9.29 2.84 -18.77
CA PRO A 187 8.57 3.36 -19.92
C PRO A 187 7.08 3.04 -19.88
N GLY A 188 6.24 4.07 -20.00
CA GLY A 188 4.79 3.92 -20.01
C GLY A 188 4.10 3.82 -18.65
N TYR A 189 4.84 3.73 -17.54
CA TYR A 189 4.27 3.58 -16.20
C TYR A 189 4.20 4.89 -15.43
N LEU A 190 3.05 5.09 -14.78
CA LEU A 190 2.71 6.28 -14.00
C LEU A 190 2.17 5.88 -12.62
N ILE A 191 2.39 6.78 -11.65
CA ILE A 191 1.55 6.88 -10.45
C ILE A 191 0.69 8.11 -10.66
N HIS A 192 -0.64 8.00 -10.58
CA HIS A 192 -1.55 9.09 -10.93
C HIS A 192 -2.86 9.04 -10.14
N GLY A 193 -3.61 10.12 -10.20
CA GLY A 193 -4.96 10.17 -9.63
C GLY A 193 -5.97 9.33 -10.41
N THR A 194 -7.22 9.58 -10.19
CA THR A 194 -8.30 8.89 -10.90
C THR A 194 -9.56 9.74 -10.97
N ASN A 195 -10.37 9.55 -12.01
CA ASN A 195 -11.74 10.01 -12.10
C ASN A 195 -12.75 8.95 -11.60
N ARG A 196 -12.27 7.75 -11.18
CA ARG A 196 -13.07 6.64 -10.66
C ARG A 196 -12.50 6.15 -9.33
N PRO A 197 -12.65 6.92 -8.23
CA PRO A 197 -12.00 6.62 -6.95
C PRO A 197 -12.47 5.32 -6.30
N ALA A 198 -13.69 4.85 -6.57
CA ALA A 198 -14.21 3.61 -6.02
C ALA A 198 -13.37 2.36 -6.36
N GLY A 199 -12.52 2.44 -7.38
CA GLY A 199 -11.61 1.34 -7.76
C GLY A 199 -10.27 1.33 -7.03
N VAL A 200 -9.99 2.29 -6.13
CA VAL A 200 -8.72 2.31 -5.40
C VAL A 200 -8.66 1.16 -4.40
N GLY A 201 -7.51 0.46 -4.37
CA GLY A 201 -7.35 -0.78 -3.62
C GLY A 201 -7.78 -2.03 -4.39
N MET A 202 -7.92 -1.95 -5.72
CA MET A 202 -8.30 -3.06 -6.59
C MET A 202 -7.26 -3.27 -7.71
N ARG A 203 -7.35 -4.41 -8.38
CA ARG A 203 -6.59 -4.77 -9.57
C ARG A 203 -7.36 -4.41 -10.85
N VAL A 204 -7.30 -3.14 -11.27
CA VAL A 204 -8.22 -2.58 -12.29
C VAL A 204 -7.56 -1.66 -13.33
N SER A 205 -6.23 -1.48 -13.30
CA SER A 205 -5.54 -0.59 -14.23
C SER A 205 -4.90 -1.35 -15.40
N HIS A 206 -4.40 -0.59 -16.38
CA HIS A 206 -3.54 -1.10 -17.46
C HIS A 206 -2.06 -0.94 -17.08
N GLY A 207 -1.68 -1.44 -15.90
CA GLY A 207 -0.32 -1.43 -15.37
C GLY A 207 0.06 -0.22 -14.52
N CYS A 208 -0.53 0.95 -14.75
CA CYS A 208 -0.27 2.14 -13.94
C CYS A 208 -0.86 2.04 -12.54
N VAL A 209 -0.28 2.79 -11.60
CA VAL A 209 -0.73 2.85 -10.22
C VAL A 209 -1.69 4.01 -10.04
N ARG A 210 -2.92 3.73 -9.54
CA ARG A 210 -3.94 4.75 -9.29
C ARG A 210 -4.06 5.01 -7.79
N MET A 211 -4.21 6.28 -7.43
CA MET A 211 -4.42 6.74 -6.06
C MET A 211 -5.72 7.54 -5.96
N PHE A 212 -6.24 7.73 -4.76
CA PHE A 212 -7.29 8.70 -4.54
C PHE A 212 -6.84 10.10 -4.99
N PRO A 213 -7.76 10.94 -5.50
CA PRO A 213 -7.42 12.30 -5.97
C PRO A 213 -6.72 13.14 -4.89
N GLU A 214 -7.23 13.11 -3.67
CA GLU A 214 -6.67 13.82 -2.53
C GLU A 214 -5.26 13.33 -2.15
N ASP A 215 -5.01 12.02 -2.25
CA ASP A 215 -3.75 11.40 -1.90
C ASP A 215 -2.63 11.76 -2.89
N ILE A 216 -2.94 11.65 -4.18
CA ILE A 216 -1.94 12.01 -5.21
C ILE A 216 -1.65 13.51 -5.22
N GLU A 217 -2.64 14.35 -4.90
CA GLU A 217 -2.43 15.79 -4.77
C GLU A 217 -1.51 16.11 -3.59
N PHE A 218 -1.76 15.48 -2.45
CA PHE A 218 -0.88 15.63 -1.27
C PHE A 218 0.53 15.09 -1.57
N LEU A 219 0.65 13.88 -2.09
CA LEU A 219 1.95 13.28 -2.44
C LEU A 219 2.73 14.16 -3.42
N PHE A 220 2.06 14.72 -4.43
CA PHE A 220 2.66 15.56 -5.46
C PHE A 220 3.37 16.80 -4.88
N GLU A 221 2.81 17.40 -3.83
CA GLU A 221 3.41 18.59 -3.18
C GLU A 221 4.62 18.22 -2.28
N HIS A 222 4.75 16.94 -1.91
CA HIS A 222 5.77 16.47 -0.95
C HIS A 222 6.89 15.64 -1.59
N ILE A 223 6.69 15.18 -2.83
CA ILE A 223 7.66 14.35 -3.54
C ILE A 223 8.41 15.16 -4.59
N ARG A 224 9.55 14.65 -5.04
CA ARG A 224 10.41 15.33 -6.03
C ARG A 224 10.82 14.39 -7.16
N VAL A 225 11.19 14.97 -8.29
CA VAL A 225 11.92 14.25 -9.34
C VAL A 225 13.19 13.66 -8.74
N SER A 226 13.56 12.47 -9.18
CA SER A 226 14.64 11.63 -8.67
C SER A 226 14.37 10.91 -7.36
N THR A 227 13.18 11.06 -6.73
CA THR A 227 12.80 10.23 -5.59
C THR A 227 12.86 8.75 -6.00
N PRO A 228 13.57 7.90 -5.25
CA PRO A 228 13.65 6.48 -5.53
C PRO A 228 12.30 5.80 -5.32
N VAL A 229 12.02 4.80 -6.13
CA VAL A 229 10.79 4.00 -6.08
C VAL A 229 11.18 2.52 -6.11
N ARG A 230 10.64 1.75 -5.18
CA ARG A 230 10.72 0.28 -5.19
C ARG A 230 9.33 -0.29 -5.37
N ILE A 231 9.16 -1.17 -6.34
CA ILE A 231 7.93 -1.90 -6.58
C ILE A 231 8.19 -3.35 -6.22
N ILE A 232 7.48 -3.85 -5.22
CA ILE A 232 7.67 -5.18 -4.65
C ILE A 232 6.34 -5.94 -4.63
N ASN A 233 6.44 -7.26 -4.57
CA ASN A 233 5.30 -8.16 -4.35
C ASN A 233 5.62 -9.05 -3.15
N VAL A 234 5.37 -8.54 -1.95
CA VAL A 234 5.66 -9.21 -0.68
C VAL A 234 4.35 -9.49 0.03
N PRO A 235 3.74 -10.66 -0.19
CA PRO A 235 2.44 -11.02 0.40
C PRO A 235 2.50 -11.29 1.90
N VAL A 236 3.66 -11.65 2.41
CA VAL A 236 3.90 -11.86 3.85
C VAL A 236 4.94 -10.86 4.32
N LYS A 237 4.62 -10.11 5.35
CA LYS A 237 5.58 -9.22 6.05
C LYS A 237 5.70 -9.68 7.48
N ILE A 238 6.91 -9.80 8.01
CA ILE A 238 7.19 -10.11 9.41
C ILE A 238 8.10 -9.03 9.96
N GLY A 239 7.77 -8.54 11.15
CA GLY A 239 8.54 -7.51 11.83
C GLY A 239 8.36 -7.55 13.34
N TRP A 240 9.09 -6.69 14.03
CA TRP A 240 9.08 -6.62 15.48
C TRP A 240 8.13 -5.53 16.00
N ASP A 241 7.35 -5.89 17.02
CA ASP A 241 6.58 -4.97 17.87
C ASP A 241 6.92 -5.27 19.35
N GLY A 242 7.82 -4.53 19.93
CA GLY A 242 8.43 -4.87 21.21
C GLY A 242 9.21 -6.18 21.15
N ASP A 243 8.89 -7.13 22.02
CA ASP A 243 9.45 -8.49 22.05
C ASP A 243 8.59 -9.50 21.24
N ARG A 244 7.63 -9.03 20.47
CA ARG A 244 6.74 -9.89 19.67
C ARG A 244 7.15 -9.85 18.21
N LEU A 245 7.12 -10.99 17.54
CA LEU A 245 7.08 -11.09 16.10
C LEU A 245 5.63 -10.95 15.65
N VAL A 246 5.41 -10.01 14.74
CA VAL A 246 4.11 -9.72 14.15
C VAL A 246 4.20 -10.02 12.67
N ALA A 247 3.26 -10.79 12.14
CA ALA A 247 3.12 -11.04 10.73
C ALA A 247 1.85 -10.39 10.19
N GLU A 248 1.93 -9.95 8.94
CA GLU A 248 0.82 -9.47 8.12
C GLU A 248 0.81 -10.29 6.85
N VAL A 249 -0.32 -10.88 6.50
CA VAL A 249 -0.45 -11.82 5.38
C VAL A 249 -1.56 -11.35 4.44
N HIS A 250 -1.23 -11.27 3.16
CA HIS A 250 -2.14 -10.98 2.06
C HIS A 250 -2.20 -12.17 1.11
N PRO A 251 -3.28 -12.34 0.33
CA PRO A 251 -3.32 -13.35 -0.73
C PRO A 251 -2.19 -13.14 -1.73
N LEU A 252 -1.68 -14.24 -2.25
CA LEU A 252 -0.71 -14.19 -3.34
C LEU A 252 -1.33 -13.51 -4.55
N LEU A 253 -0.60 -12.60 -5.19
CA LEU A 253 -0.98 -12.13 -6.51
C LEU A 253 -0.63 -13.24 -7.52
N GLU A 254 -1.61 -13.72 -8.24
CA GLU A 254 -1.35 -14.59 -9.38
C GLU A 254 -0.52 -13.80 -10.40
N SER A 255 0.71 -14.22 -10.66
CA SER A 255 1.54 -13.67 -11.71
C SER A 255 1.18 -14.35 -13.03
N SER A 256 0.91 -13.56 -14.04
CA SER A 256 0.47 -14.11 -15.32
C SER A 256 1.57 -14.28 -16.32
N GLN A 257 2.70 -13.55 -16.26
CA GLN A 257 3.83 -13.75 -17.18
C GLN A 257 5.10 -13.05 -16.66
N PRO A 258 6.30 -13.56 -16.96
CA PRO A 258 7.54 -12.82 -16.80
C PRO A 258 7.50 -11.56 -17.68
N LEU A 259 8.17 -10.49 -17.24
CA LEU A 259 8.37 -9.29 -18.07
C LEU A 259 8.96 -9.71 -19.42
N ALA A 260 8.44 -9.13 -20.51
CA ALA A 260 8.99 -9.37 -21.83
C ALA A 260 10.49 -9.03 -21.82
N GLU A 261 11.29 -9.85 -22.48
CA GLU A 261 12.76 -9.74 -22.55
C GLU A 261 13.21 -8.33 -22.99
N GLU A 262 12.49 -7.73 -23.95
CA GLU A 262 12.68 -6.36 -24.43
C GLU A 262 12.47 -5.30 -23.31
N THR A 263 11.59 -5.55 -22.35
CA THR A 263 11.36 -4.65 -21.23
C THR A 263 12.48 -4.77 -20.20
N LEU A 264 12.98 -5.98 -19.97
CA LEU A 264 14.13 -6.25 -19.08
C LEU A 264 15.40 -5.59 -19.63
N GLU A 265 15.68 -5.77 -20.93
CA GLU A 265 16.83 -5.13 -21.59
C GLU A 265 16.77 -3.59 -21.51
N HIS A 266 15.58 -3.00 -21.63
CA HIS A 266 15.42 -1.56 -21.53
C HIS A 266 15.60 -1.06 -20.09
N LEU A 267 15.19 -1.83 -19.10
CA LEU A 267 15.41 -1.51 -17.69
C LEU A 267 16.88 -1.61 -17.29
N GLU A 268 17.61 -2.58 -17.81
CA GLU A 268 19.07 -2.71 -17.64
C GLU A 268 19.84 -1.53 -18.26
N GLN A 269 19.37 -0.97 -19.37
CA GLN A 269 19.97 0.20 -20.02
C GLN A 269 19.75 1.51 -19.25
N LEU A 270 18.68 1.60 -18.42
CA LEU A 270 18.34 2.81 -17.68
C LEU A 270 19.06 2.96 -16.34
N ASP A 271 19.48 1.86 -15.73
CA ASP A 271 20.28 1.89 -14.50
C ASP A 271 20.88 0.50 -14.21
N ALA A 272 22.20 0.40 -14.12
CA ALA A 272 22.94 -0.84 -13.87
C ALA A 272 22.63 -1.53 -12.52
N ASP A 273 21.80 -0.90 -11.67
CA ASP A 273 21.39 -1.41 -10.36
C ASP A 273 19.95 -1.96 -10.33
N VAL A 274 19.31 -2.21 -11.47
CA VAL A 274 18.02 -2.89 -11.51
C VAL A 274 18.22 -4.38 -11.25
N ASN A 275 18.46 -4.72 -9.99
CA ASN A 275 18.47 -6.11 -9.54
C ASN A 275 17.01 -6.53 -9.31
N LEU A 276 16.34 -6.95 -10.39
CA LEU A 276 15.06 -7.62 -10.30
C LEU A 276 15.32 -8.96 -9.60
N PRO A 277 14.66 -9.26 -8.47
CA PRO A 277 14.64 -10.65 -8.03
C PRO A 277 14.03 -11.45 -9.17
N PRO A 278 14.60 -12.62 -9.54
CA PRO A 278 13.98 -13.48 -10.53
C PRO A 278 12.54 -13.73 -10.09
N PRO A 279 11.56 -13.68 -11.02
CA PRO A 279 10.22 -14.14 -10.68
C PRO A 279 10.39 -15.56 -10.17
N ASP A 280 9.95 -15.82 -8.94
CA ASP A 280 9.92 -17.19 -8.43
C ASP A 280 8.71 -17.86 -9.09
N PRO A 281 8.92 -18.66 -10.16
CA PRO A 281 7.83 -19.26 -10.91
C PRO A 281 7.08 -20.34 -10.12
N ASP A 282 7.62 -20.79 -8.98
CA ASP A 282 7.13 -21.95 -8.26
C ASP A 282 6.64 -21.68 -6.83
N SER A 283 6.90 -20.51 -6.23
CA SER A 283 6.48 -20.23 -4.86
C SER A 283 5.03 -19.77 -4.79
N LYS A 284 4.12 -20.69 -5.05
CA LYS A 284 2.69 -20.54 -4.70
C LYS A 284 2.42 -20.88 -3.23
N ASP A 285 3.44 -21.23 -2.45
CA ASP A 285 3.31 -21.61 -1.06
C ASP A 285 3.53 -20.41 -0.12
N PRO A 286 2.48 -19.92 0.56
CA PRO A 286 2.58 -18.84 1.54
C PRO A 286 3.58 -19.10 2.66
N LEU A 287 3.80 -20.36 3.07
CA LEU A 287 4.72 -20.72 4.14
C LEU A 287 6.19 -20.52 3.76
N THR A 288 6.51 -20.64 2.47
CA THR A 288 7.84 -20.26 1.95
C THR A 288 8.09 -18.76 2.17
N HIS A 289 7.11 -17.91 1.83
CA HIS A 289 7.20 -16.47 2.09
C HIS A 289 7.32 -16.14 3.59
N VAL A 290 6.60 -16.88 4.45
CA VAL A 290 6.74 -16.75 5.92
C VAL A 290 8.18 -17.05 6.34
N THR A 291 8.74 -18.15 5.84
CA THR A 291 10.11 -18.58 6.20
C THR A 291 11.14 -17.54 5.74
N GLU A 292 11.04 -17.03 4.53
CA GLU A 292 11.93 -15.99 4.00
C GLU A 292 11.86 -14.71 4.84
N GLN A 293 10.65 -14.22 5.12
CA GLN A 293 10.48 -13.00 5.91
C GLN A 293 10.89 -13.19 7.38
N PHE A 294 10.69 -14.37 7.94
CA PHE A 294 11.17 -14.69 9.27
C PHE A 294 12.70 -14.64 9.36
N VAL A 295 13.40 -15.21 8.39
CA VAL A 295 14.87 -15.14 8.32
C VAL A 295 15.34 -13.68 8.25
N VAL A 296 14.70 -12.85 7.44
CA VAL A 296 15.00 -11.42 7.34
C VAL A 296 14.76 -10.71 8.68
N ALA A 297 13.60 -10.91 9.28
CA ALA A 297 13.22 -10.24 10.54
C ALA A 297 14.08 -10.65 11.73
N THR A 298 14.64 -11.87 11.70
CA THR A 298 15.44 -12.42 12.81
C THR A 298 16.94 -12.40 12.60
N ALA A 299 17.41 -11.80 11.49
CA ALA A 299 18.83 -11.75 11.14
C ALA A 299 19.71 -11.12 12.24
N GLU A 300 19.23 -10.07 12.89
CA GLU A 300 19.95 -9.35 13.95
C GLU A 300 19.38 -9.61 15.35
N ARG A 301 18.21 -10.21 15.46
CA ARG A 301 17.48 -10.41 16.70
C ARG A 301 16.80 -11.76 16.72
N ALA A 302 17.35 -12.72 17.46
CA ALA A 302 16.79 -14.08 17.51
C ALA A 302 15.34 -14.11 17.99
N GLY A 303 14.53 -14.83 17.24
CA GLY A 303 13.10 -15.04 17.53
C GLY A 303 12.67 -16.47 17.22
N GLN A 304 11.48 -16.81 17.68
CA GLN A 304 10.80 -18.06 17.32
C GLN A 304 9.37 -17.78 16.92
N LEU A 305 8.86 -18.54 15.95
CA LEU A 305 7.46 -18.52 15.52
C LEU A 305 6.66 -19.56 16.28
N ASP A 306 5.40 -19.24 16.48
CA ASP A 306 4.34 -20.18 16.80
C ASP A 306 3.67 -20.58 15.47
N TRP A 307 3.93 -21.77 15.00
CA TRP A 307 3.49 -22.23 13.68
C TRP A 307 1.97 -22.40 13.59
N ASP A 308 1.28 -22.71 14.69
CA ASP A 308 -0.17 -22.82 14.70
C ASP A 308 -0.81 -21.44 14.42
N LEU A 309 -0.27 -20.37 15.03
CA LEU A 309 -0.71 -18.99 14.76
C LEU A 309 -0.33 -18.52 13.34
N VAL A 310 0.81 -18.96 12.83
CA VAL A 310 1.23 -18.66 11.44
C VAL A 310 0.27 -19.31 10.45
N GLU A 311 -0.06 -20.59 10.61
CA GLU A 311 -0.96 -21.29 9.71
C GLU A 311 -2.37 -20.69 9.73
N GLU A 312 -2.89 -20.31 10.90
CA GLU A 312 -4.16 -19.60 11.04
C GLU A 312 -4.13 -18.27 10.27
N LEU A 313 -3.07 -17.47 10.45
CA LEU A 313 -2.94 -16.17 9.78
C LEU A 313 -2.80 -16.30 8.27
N VAL A 314 -2.05 -17.31 7.80
CA VAL A 314 -1.91 -17.63 6.36
C VAL A 314 -3.25 -18.05 5.77
N TRP A 315 -4.04 -18.85 6.51
CA TRP A 315 -5.37 -19.25 6.06
C TRP A 315 -6.34 -18.05 5.94
N ARG A 316 -6.28 -17.12 6.89
CA ARG A 316 -7.12 -15.90 6.86
C ARG A 316 -6.70 -14.96 5.76
N ALA A 317 -5.42 -14.69 5.62
CA ALA A 317 -4.83 -13.76 4.65
C ALA A 317 -5.61 -12.44 4.50
N ASP A 318 -6.09 -11.90 5.63
CA ASP A 318 -7.00 -10.74 5.70
C ASP A 318 -6.27 -9.39 5.72
N GLY A 319 -4.91 -9.42 5.77
CA GLY A 319 -4.08 -8.21 5.84
C GLY A 319 -4.04 -7.58 7.24
N ILE A 320 -4.61 -8.22 8.27
CA ILE A 320 -4.58 -7.70 9.64
C ILE A 320 -3.36 -8.27 10.36
N PRO A 321 -2.39 -7.42 10.79
CA PRO A 321 -1.20 -7.89 11.50
C PRO A 321 -1.54 -8.56 12.83
N ALA A 322 -1.00 -9.74 13.07
CA ALA A 322 -1.15 -10.48 14.30
C ALA A 322 0.19 -10.95 14.88
N ALA A 323 0.26 -11.12 16.20
CA ALA A 323 1.44 -11.68 16.85
C ALA A 323 1.54 -13.17 16.54
N VAL A 324 2.67 -13.59 15.95
CA VAL A 324 2.94 -14.97 15.54
C VAL A 324 4.20 -15.54 16.17
N GLY A 325 4.82 -14.83 17.11
CA GLY A 325 6.03 -15.29 17.74
C GLY A 325 6.61 -14.31 18.75
N THR A 326 7.75 -14.68 19.31
CA THR A 326 8.41 -13.90 20.36
C THR A 326 9.94 -13.94 20.21
N ARG A 327 10.59 -12.96 20.85
CA ARG A 327 12.04 -12.91 20.98
C ARG A 327 12.54 -14.07 21.85
N ILE A 328 13.59 -14.72 21.39
CA ILE A 328 14.36 -15.66 22.22
C ILE A 328 15.20 -14.84 23.20
N LYS A 329 14.84 -14.85 24.47
CA LYS A 329 15.72 -14.32 25.52
C LYS A 329 16.83 -15.33 25.75
N ASN A 330 18.06 -15.02 25.36
CA ASN A 330 19.20 -15.85 25.72
C ASN A 330 19.14 -16.08 27.23
N ALA A 331 19.01 -17.33 27.64
CA ALA A 331 19.32 -17.71 29.01
C ALA A 331 20.73 -17.18 29.28
N ALA A 332 20.90 -16.42 30.33
CA ALA A 332 22.16 -15.77 30.67
C ALA A 332 23.29 -16.80 30.52
N THR A 333 24.34 -16.40 29.82
CA THR A 333 25.67 -17.02 29.85
C THR A 333 26.17 -16.95 31.29
N GLY A 334 25.73 -17.89 32.11
CA GLY A 334 26.09 -18.08 33.50
C GLY A 334 26.49 -19.52 33.75
N ALA A 335 27.49 -19.98 32.99
CA ALA A 335 28.28 -21.14 33.37
C ALA A 335 29.71 -20.76 33.08
N ALA A 336 30.37 -20.07 34.03
CA ALA A 336 31.79 -20.15 34.18
C ALA A 336 32.12 -21.64 34.37
N PHE A 337 32.85 -22.20 33.41
CA PHE A 337 33.56 -23.45 33.64
C PHE A 337 34.68 -23.14 34.62
N GLU A 338 34.59 -23.63 35.84
CA GLU A 338 35.72 -23.90 36.73
C GLU A 338 36.45 -25.16 36.28
#